data_c4fde1738d03ae8bfac927d4aa94330f
#
_entry.id   c4fde1738d03ae8bfac927d4aa94330f
#
_cell.length_a   1.000
_cell.length_b   1.000
_cell.length_c   1.000
_cell.angle_alpha   90.00
_cell.angle_beta   90.00
_cell.angle_gamma   90.00
#
_symmetry.space_group_name_H-M   'P 1'
#
loop_
_entity.id
_entity.type
_entity.pdbx_description
1 polymer ?
#
loop_
_entity_poly.entity_id
_entity_poly.type
_entity_poly.pdbx_seq_one_letter_code
_entity_poly.pdbx_strand_id
1 'polypeptide(L)'
;MQIRRADGTDEEALARIRRSAILALAVPAMSREQAEQWATRAAADRIARAIRDHDVWVAVEEVAIGWVEVDGDRVAALYVSPSCSRRGVGSVLLARAETSIRSSGYTTARLESSPNALDFYFRRGYVRCGPPDAEGAYPLRKDLTTVGPNQGMEPAR
;
A
#
# COMPACT_ATOMS: atom_id res chain seq x y z
N MET A 1 16.23 -6.42 -4.22
CA MET A 1 15.13 -5.44 -4.22
C MET A 1 15.53 -4.20 -3.46
N GLN A 2 15.32 -3.04 -4.04
CA GLN A 2 15.60 -1.74 -3.43
C GLN A 2 14.29 -0.99 -3.21
N ILE A 3 14.14 -0.34 -2.06
CA ILE A 3 13.03 0.58 -1.79
C ILE A 3 13.59 2.00 -1.82
N ARG A 4 13.01 2.87 -2.63
CA ARG A 4 13.40 4.28 -2.73
C ARG A 4 12.17 5.18 -2.89
N ARG A 5 12.39 6.48 -2.70
CA ARG A 5 11.34 7.47 -3.02
C ARG A 5 11.04 7.45 -4.51
N ALA A 6 9.76 7.55 -4.85
CA ALA A 6 9.34 7.72 -6.24
C ALA A 6 9.55 9.17 -6.67
N ASP A 7 9.81 9.36 -7.95
CA ASP A 7 9.87 10.67 -8.60
C ASP A 7 9.03 10.68 -9.88
N GLY A 8 9.01 11.81 -10.58
CA GLY A 8 8.20 11.97 -11.79
C GLY A 8 8.51 10.96 -12.91
N THR A 9 9.71 10.40 -12.93
CA THR A 9 10.08 9.38 -13.93
C THR A 9 9.43 8.03 -13.67
N ASP A 10 8.86 7.83 -12.48
CA ASP A 10 8.19 6.58 -12.09
C ASP A 10 6.70 6.56 -12.47
N GLU A 11 6.09 7.67 -12.83
CA GLU A 11 4.64 7.79 -13.01
C GLU A 11 4.03 6.70 -13.88
N GLU A 12 4.65 6.45 -15.04
CA GLU A 12 4.15 5.45 -15.98
C GLU A 12 4.23 4.03 -15.41
N ALA A 13 5.34 3.69 -14.77
CA ALA A 13 5.52 2.39 -14.14
C ALA A 13 4.55 2.16 -12.98
N LEU A 14 4.32 3.18 -12.15
CA LEU A 14 3.37 3.10 -11.03
C LEU A 14 1.93 2.95 -11.54
N ALA A 15 1.55 3.67 -12.59
CA ALA A 15 0.26 3.54 -13.23
C ALA A 15 0.03 2.13 -13.79
N ARG A 16 1.04 1.57 -14.44
CA ARG A 16 1.01 0.20 -14.96
C ARG A 16 0.83 -0.83 -13.84
N ILE A 17 1.58 -0.71 -12.76
CA ILE A 17 1.47 -1.62 -11.62
C ILE A 17 0.08 -1.54 -10.99
N ARG A 18 -0.43 -0.34 -10.77
CA ARG A 18 -1.77 -0.13 -10.23
C ARG A 18 -2.84 -0.80 -11.12
N ARG A 19 -2.78 -0.55 -12.40
CA ARG A 19 -3.72 -1.14 -13.36
C ARG A 19 -3.65 -2.67 -13.35
N SER A 20 -2.47 -3.24 -13.41
CA SER A 20 -2.27 -4.70 -13.40
C SER A 20 -2.77 -5.34 -12.11
N ALA A 21 -2.50 -4.71 -10.96
CA ALA A 21 -2.95 -5.19 -9.66
C ALA A 21 -4.48 -5.15 -9.54
N ILE A 22 -5.11 -4.05 -9.97
CA ILE A 22 -6.57 -3.91 -9.95
C ILE A 22 -7.23 -4.95 -10.84
N LEU A 23 -6.73 -5.14 -12.06
CA LEU A 23 -7.28 -6.12 -13.00
C LEU A 23 -7.15 -7.55 -12.48
N ALA A 24 -6.05 -7.89 -11.82
CA ALA A 24 -5.82 -9.22 -11.26
C ALA A 24 -6.75 -9.52 -10.07
N LEU A 25 -7.10 -8.52 -9.25
CA LEU A 25 -7.93 -8.68 -8.06
C LEU A 25 -9.42 -8.53 -8.33
N ALA A 26 -9.81 -7.80 -9.38
CA ALA A 26 -11.19 -7.48 -9.67
C ALA A 26 -11.98 -8.64 -10.28
N VAL A 27 -11.32 -9.62 -10.86
CA VAL A 27 -11.95 -10.84 -11.39
C VAL A 27 -12.02 -11.88 -10.26
N PRO A 28 -13.19 -12.46 -9.92
CA PRO A 28 -14.46 -12.50 -10.67
C PRO A 28 -15.53 -11.50 -10.20
N ALA A 29 -15.25 -10.58 -9.28
CA ALA A 29 -16.25 -9.75 -8.61
C ALA A 29 -16.89 -8.67 -9.53
N MET A 30 -16.24 -8.33 -10.63
CA MET A 30 -16.77 -7.39 -11.63
C MET A 30 -16.38 -7.84 -13.03
N SER A 31 -17.06 -7.32 -14.07
CA SER A 31 -16.70 -7.63 -15.44
C SER A 31 -15.31 -7.06 -15.76
N ARG A 32 -14.61 -7.70 -16.72
CA ARG A 32 -13.31 -7.21 -17.19
C ARG A 32 -13.38 -5.78 -17.71
N GLU A 33 -14.44 -5.45 -18.43
CA GLU A 33 -14.67 -4.10 -18.96
C GLU A 33 -14.82 -3.06 -17.85
N GLN A 34 -15.61 -3.37 -16.81
CA GLN A 34 -15.76 -2.51 -15.63
C GLN A 34 -14.44 -2.33 -14.90
N ALA A 35 -13.68 -3.41 -14.73
CA ALA A 35 -12.38 -3.37 -14.09
C ALA A 35 -11.38 -2.50 -14.87
N GLU A 36 -11.36 -2.62 -16.20
CA GLU A 36 -10.51 -1.80 -17.05
C GLU A 36 -10.88 -0.33 -16.99
N GLN A 37 -12.18 0.00 -17.02
CA GLN A 37 -12.65 1.37 -16.90
C GLN A 37 -12.23 1.98 -15.55
N TRP A 38 -12.41 1.23 -14.48
CA TRP A 38 -12.02 1.69 -13.14
C TRP A 38 -10.51 1.84 -13.01
N ALA A 39 -9.73 0.89 -13.52
CA ALA A 39 -8.27 0.90 -13.45
C ALA A 39 -7.65 2.06 -14.25
N THR A 40 -8.28 2.50 -15.33
CA THR A 40 -7.78 3.59 -16.18
C THR A 40 -8.30 4.96 -15.76
N ARG A 41 -9.36 5.02 -14.95
CA ARG A 41 -9.98 6.28 -14.54
C ARG A 41 -9.02 7.11 -13.70
N ALA A 42 -8.71 8.32 -14.17
CA ALA A 42 -7.90 9.34 -13.48
C ALA A 42 -6.51 8.88 -13.02
N ALA A 43 -5.96 7.83 -13.62
CA ALA A 43 -4.72 7.22 -13.14
C ALA A 43 -3.50 8.16 -13.27
N ALA A 44 -3.37 8.88 -14.37
CA ALA A 44 -2.20 9.72 -14.63
C ALA A 44 -2.12 10.89 -13.64
N ASP A 45 -3.19 11.66 -13.51
CA ASP A 45 -3.23 12.82 -12.61
C ASP A 45 -3.12 12.41 -11.13
N ARG A 46 -3.71 11.28 -10.76
CA ARG A 46 -3.68 10.78 -9.40
C ARG A 46 -2.25 10.45 -8.97
N ILE A 47 -1.50 9.76 -9.81
CA ILE A 47 -0.13 9.35 -9.47
C ILE A 47 0.80 10.54 -9.44
N ALA A 48 0.70 11.45 -10.40
CA ALA A 48 1.48 12.68 -10.41
C ALA A 48 1.26 13.50 -9.12
N ARG A 49 0.01 13.65 -8.69
CA ARG A 49 -0.34 14.34 -7.45
C ARG A 49 0.18 13.60 -6.22
N ALA A 50 0.07 12.28 -6.19
CA ALA A 50 0.58 11.48 -5.08
C ALA A 50 2.09 11.67 -4.90
N ILE A 51 2.86 11.61 -5.97
CA ILE A 51 4.31 11.80 -5.93
C ILE A 51 4.67 13.21 -5.47
N ARG A 52 3.92 14.22 -5.91
CA ARG A 52 4.16 15.61 -5.55
C ARG A 52 3.78 15.94 -4.11
N ASP A 53 2.63 15.45 -3.66
CA ASP A 53 1.99 15.92 -2.42
C ASP A 53 2.12 14.94 -1.25
N HIS A 54 2.43 13.68 -1.50
CA HIS A 54 2.51 12.62 -0.50
C HIS A 54 3.87 11.92 -0.49
N ASP A 55 4.05 11.00 0.45
CA ASP A 55 5.22 10.13 0.48
C ASP A 55 4.93 8.87 -0.33
N VAL A 56 5.60 8.73 -1.46
CA VAL A 56 5.48 7.55 -2.32
C VAL A 56 6.82 6.83 -2.37
N TRP A 57 6.77 5.53 -2.05
CA TRP A 57 7.93 4.65 -2.08
C TRP A 57 7.72 3.57 -3.13
N VAL A 58 8.75 3.28 -3.89
CA VAL A 58 8.73 2.28 -4.96
C VAL A 58 9.74 1.18 -4.66
N ALA A 59 9.28 -0.06 -4.87
CA ALA A 59 10.15 -1.25 -4.82
C ALA A 59 10.66 -1.53 -6.23
N VAL A 60 11.96 -1.66 -6.37
CA VAL A 60 12.65 -1.83 -7.66
C VAL A 60 13.57 -3.04 -7.60
N GLU A 61 13.50 -3.89 -8.60
CA GLU A 61 14.52 -4.86 -8.96
C GLU A 61 15.21 -4.34 -10.21
N GLU A 62 15.06 -4.97 -11.36
CA GLU A 62 15.47 -4.38 -12.64
C GLU A 62 14.47 -3.31 -13.09
N VAL A 63 13.20 -3.50 -12.74
CA VAL A 63 12.09 -2.59 -12.99
C VAL A 63 11.32 -2.38 -11.70
N ALA A 64 10.44 -1.36 -11.67
CA ALA A 64 9.51 -1.17 -10.57
C ALA A 64 8.55 -2.36 -10.47
N ILE A 65 8.37 -2.90 -9.28
CA ILE A 65 7.56 -4.09 -9.00
C ILE A 65 6.44 -3.86 -7.98
N GLY A 66 6.42 -2.74 -7.31
CA GLY A 66 5.38 -2.36 -6.36
C GLY A 66 5.59 -0.96 -5.84
N TRP A 67 4.57 -0.38 -5.22
CA TRP A 67 4.66 0.94 -4.62
C TRP A 67 3.62 1.15 -3.53
N VAL A 68 3.90 2.09 -2.65
CA VAL A 68 3.02 2.49 -1.56
C VAL A 68 2.95 4.00 -1.46
N GLU A 69 1.76 4.53 -1.18
CA GLU A 69 1.51 5.95 -0.94
C GLU A 69 1.10 6.17 0.50
N VAL A 70 1.73 7.14 1.14
CA VAL A 70 1.41 7.55 2.51
C VAL A 70 0.95 9.00 2.50
N ASP A 71 -0.24 9.23 3.04
CA ASP A 71 -0.81 10.55 3.25
C ASP A 71 -1.06 10.74 4.76
N GLY A 72 -0.16 11.45 5.43
CA GLY A 72 -0.23 11.64 6.88
C GLY A 72 -0.11 10.33 7.66
N ASP A 73 -1.17 9.91 8.30
CA ASP A 73 -1.26 8.64 9.04
C ASP A 73 -1.88 7.50 8.22
N ARG A 74 -2.19 7.77 6.95
CA ARG A 74 -2.95 6.84 6.11
C ARG A 74 -2.06 6.22 5.03
N VAL A 75 -2.14 4.91 4.90
CA VAL A 75 -1.65 4.19 3.72
C VAL A 75 -2.74 4.32 2.65
N ALA A 76 -2.53 5.25 1.72
CA ALA A 76 -3.54 5.62 0.72
C ALA A 76 -3.58 4.66 -0.47
N ALA A 77 -2.47 3.97 -0.74
CA ALA A 77 -2.36 2.98 -1.80
C ALA A 77 -1.22 2.02 -1.52
N LEU A 78 -1.40 0.76 -1.88
CA LEU A 78 -0.37 -0.26 -1.85
C LEU A 78 -0.65 -1.25 -2.99
N TYR A 79 0.25 -1.29 -3.95
CA TYR A 79 0.10 -2.15 -5.12
C TYR A 79 1.40 -2.91 -5.39
N VAL A 80 1.27 -4.19 -5.70
CA VAL A 80 2.37 -5.05 -6.11
C VAL A 80 2.04 -5.64 -7.47
N SER A 81 3.02 -5.68 -8.37
CA SER A 81 2.86 -6.34 -9.65
C SER A 81 2.42 -7.79 -9.43
N PRO A 82 1.36 -8.28 -10.13
CA PRO A 82 0.87 -9.64 -9.92
C PRO A 82 1.94 -10.72 -10.11
N SER A 83 2.88 -10.50 -11.03
CA SER A 83 4.00 -11.43 -11.27
C SER A 83 4.98 -11.51 -10.09
N CYS A 84 4.95 -10.54 -9.20
CA CYS A 84 5.82 -10.46 -8.02
C CYS A 84 5.04 -10.67 -6.71
N SER A 85 3.78 -11.09 -6.77
CA SER A 85 2.99 -11.38 -5.59
C SER A 85 3.56 -12.56 -4.80
N ARG A 86 3.28 -12.58 -3.49
CA ARG A 86 3.76 -13.61 -2.55
C ARG A 86 5.28 -13.70 -2.37
N ARG A 87 6.03 -12.68 -2.81
CA ARG A 87 7.48 -12.59 -2.62
C ARG A 87 7.88 -11.66 -1.48
N GLY A 88 6.91 -11.20 -0.69
CA GLY A 88 7.15 -10.31 0.43
C GLY A 88 7.28 -8.82 0.06
N VAL A 89 7.06 -8.45 -1.17
CA VAL A 89 7.17 -7.05 -1.64
C VAL A 89 6.16 -6.16 -0.91
N GLY A 90 4.91 -6.59 -0.80
CA GLY A 90 3.87 -5.85 -0.08
C GLY A 90 4.21 -5.63 1.39
N SER A 91 4.79 -6.63 2.05
CA SER A 91 5.22 -6.53 3.45
C SER A 91 6.32 -5.49 3.65
N VAL A 92 7.30 -5.46 2.76
CA VAL A 92 8.42 -4.50 2.82
C VAL A 92 7.93 -3.09 2.56
N LEU A 93 7.04 -2.91 1.58
CA LEU A 93 6.43 -1.61 1.29
C LEU A 93 5.56 -1.11 2.45
N LEU A 94 4.76 -1.99 3.04
CA LEU A 94 3.94 -1.63 4.21
C LEU A 94 4.81 -1.23 5.40
N ALA A 95 5.89 -1.95 5.67
CA ALA A 95 6.83 -1.61 6.73
C ALA A 95 7.47 -0.23 6.48
N ARG A 96 7.81 0.10 5.25
CA ARG A 96 8.32 1.42 4.87
C ARG A 96 7.27 2.51 5.11
N ALA A 97 6.02 2.24 4.75
CA ALA A 97 4.91 3.15 5.00
C ALA A 97 4.74 3.42 6.50
N GLU A 98 4.77 2.39 7.32
CA GLU A 98 4.68 2.53 8.78
C GLU A 98 5.84 3.35 9.36
N THR A 99 7.04 3.16 8.85
CA THR A 99 8.21 3.98 9.22
C THR A 99 7.99 5.45 8.86
N SER A 100 7.49 5.72 7.68
CA SER A 100 7.14 7.08 7.22
C SER A 100 6.09 7.74 8.13
N ILE A 101 5.06 7.00 8.48
CA ILE A 101 3.99 7.47 9.38
C ILE A 101 4.55 7.81 10.76
N ARG A 102 5.37 6.94 11.34
CA ARG A 102 6.03 7.20 12.63
C ARG A 102 6.95 8.42 12.57
N SER A 103 7.72 8.55 11.50
CA SER A 103 8.66 9.67 11.32
C SER A 103 7.94 11.01 11.22
N SER A 104 6.69 11.01 10.79
CA SER A 104 5.84 12.20 10.75
C SER A 104 5.13 12.50 12.09
N GLY A 105 5.37 11.68 13.12
CA GLY A 105 4.84 11.91 14.47
C GLY A 105 3.51 11.20 14.76
N TYR A 106 3.00 10.40 13.87
CA TYR A 106 1.76 9.65 14.09
C TYR A 106 2.02 8.34 14.83
N THR A 107 1.08 7.96 15.67
CA THR A 107 1.16 6.73 16.47
C THR A 107 0.24 5.62 15.98
N THR A 108 -0.59 5.90 15.00
CA THR A 108 -1.54 4.96 14.41
C THR A 108 -1.46 5.04 12.89
N ALA A 109 -1.40 3.89 12.23
CA ALA A 109 -1.56 3.78 10.79
C ALA A 109 -2.99 3.39 10.47
N ARG A 110 -3.57 4.04 9.45
CA ARG A 110 -4.93 3.78 8.97
C ARG A 110 -4.91 3.44 7.49
N LEU A 111 -5.83 2.62 7.06
CA LEU A 111 -6.03 2.31 5.65
C LEU A 111 -7.45 1.76 5.40
N GLU A 112 -7.85 1.72 4.16
CA GLU A 112 -9.04 1.03 3.69
C GLU A 112 -8.61 -0.17 2.85
N SER A 113 -9.07 -1.36 3.23
CA SER A 113 -8.69 -2.61 2.58
C SER A 113 -9.80 -3.15 1.70
N SER A 114 -9.46 -3.60 0.49
CA SER A 114 -10.35 -4.47 -0.25
C SER A 114 -10.61 -5.77 0.52
N PRO A 115 -11.76 -6.45 0.30
CA PRO A 115 -12.02 -7.74 0.94
C PRO A 115 -10.91 -8.77 0.72
N ASN A 116 -10.30 -8.77 -0.45
CA ASN A 116 -9.25 -9.73 -0.83
C ASN A 116 -7.93 -9.53 -0.07
N ALA A 117 -7.67 -8.33 0.44
CA ALA A 117 -6.43 -8.00 1.13
C ALA A 117 -6.54 -8.04 2.65
N LEU A 118 -7.71 -8.31 3.21
CA LEU A 118 -7.93 -8.29 4.66
C LEU A 118 -6.95 -9.19 5.41
N ASP A 119 -6.78 -10.44 4.97
CA ASP A 119 -5.88 -11.39 5.62
C ASP A 119 -4.42 -10.91 5.61
N PHE A 120 -4.00 -10.29 4.53
CA PHE A 120 -2.66 -9.70 4.43
C PHE A 120 -2.43 -8.67 5.55
N TYR A 121 -3.38 -7.77 5.76
CA TYR A 121 -3.27 -6.73 6.78
C TYR A 121 -3.47 -7.28 8.20
N PHE A 122 -4.40 -8.21 8.41
CA PHE A 122 -4.61 -8.82 9.72
C PHE A 122 -3.35 -9.53 10.23
N ARG A 123 -2.64 -10.22 9.35
CA ARG A 123 -1.37 -10.87 9.70
C ARG A 123 -0.28 -9.88 10.11
N ARG A 124 -0.43 -8.61 9.75
CA ARG A 124 0.54 -7.55 10.05
C ARG A 124 0.10 -6.62 11.17
N GLY A 125 -0.92 -7.03 11.92
CA GLY A 125 -1.33 -6.35 13.13
C GLY A 125 -2.42 -5.30 12.94
N TYR A 126 -3.02 -5.21 11.76
CA TYR A 126 -4.18 -4.35 11.52
C TYR A 126 -5.45 -4.99 12.05
N VAL A 127 -6.36 -4.16 12.54
CA VAL A 127 -7.68 -4.57 13.02
C VAL A 127 -8.76 -3.71 12.36
N ARG A 128 -9.93 -4.29 12.20
CA ARG A 128 -11.08 -3.53 11.70
C ARG A 128 -11.51 -2.47 12.72
N CYS A 129 -11.83 -1.29 12.23
CA CYS A 129 -12.29 -0.18 13.07
C CYS A 129 -13.63 0.41 12.63
N GLY A 130 -14.36 -0.25 11.75
CA GLY A 130 -15.68 0.16 11.31
C GLY A 130 -16.29 -0.76 10.27
N PRO A 131 -17.53 -0.47 9.84
CA PRO A 131 -18.17 -1.19 8.76
C PRO A 131 -17.52 -0.86 7.42
N PRO A 132 -17.72 -1.72 6.39
CA PRO A 132 -17.24 -1.39 5.05
C PRO A 132 -17.94 -0.12 4.54
N ASP A 133 -17.21 0.64 3.71
CA ASP A 133 -17.76 1.81 3.05
C ASP A 133 -18.67 1.43 1.86
N ALA A 134 -19.20 2.45 1.16
CA ALA A 134 -20.12 2.25 0.05
C ALA A 134 -19.51 1.44 -1.12
N GLU A 135 -18.19 1.39 -1.21
CA GLU A 135 -17.46 0.65 -2.24
C GLU A 135 -17.02 -0.74 -1.76
N GLY A 136 -17.31 -1.10 -0.51
CA GLY A 136 -16.96 -2.38 0.08
C GLY A 136 -15.56 -2.43 0.68
N ALA A 137 -14.89 -1.30 0.85
CA ALA A 137 -13.59 -1.24 1.50
C ALA A 137 -13.74 -1.19 3.02
N TYR A 138 -12.90 -1.95 3.72
CA TYR A 138 -12.93 -2.06 5.17
C TYR A 138 -11.93 -1.13 5.82
N PRO A 139 -12.36 -0.26 6.75
CA PRO A 139 -11.43 0.59 7.50
C PRO A 139 -10.64 -0.26 8.49
N LEU A 140 -9.33 -0.15 8.41
CA LEU A 140 -8.38 -0.84 9.28
C LEU A 140 -7.44 0.15 9.94
N ARG A 141 -6.96 -0.22 11.13
CA ARG A 141 -5.95 0.54 11.85
C ARG A 141 -4.93 -0.37 12.52
N LYS A 142 -3.76 0.16 12.77
CA LYS A 142 -2.71 -0.49 13.56
C LYS A 142 -2.08 0.54 14.49
N ASP A 143 -1.93 0.16 15.78
CA ASP A 143 -1.17 0.93 16.74
C ASP A 143 0.33 0.74 16.48
N LEU A 144 1.03 1.82 16.22
CA LEU A 144 2.47 1.83 15.93
C LEU A 144 3.33 2.11 17.18
N THR A 145 2.72 2.34 18.33
CA THR A 145 3.44 2.56 19.57
C THR A 145 3.92 1.27 20.21
N THR A 146 3.31 0.13 19.86
CA THR A 146 3.71 -1.18 20.35
C THR A 146 4.99 -1.63 19.65
N VAL A 147 6.06 -1.77 20.42
CA VAL A 147 7.28 -2.39 19.96
C VAL A 147 7.00 -3.90 19.86
N GLY A 148 7.23 -4.48 18.68
CA GLY A 148 7.08 -5.92 18.50
C GLY A 148 8.00 -6.69 19.47
N PRO A 149 7.65 -7.94 19.85
CA PRO A 149 8.37 -8.70 20.88
C PRO A 149 9.85 -8.93 20.58
N ASN A 150 10.30 -8.73 19.35
CA ASN A 150 11.70 -8.91 18.94
C ASN A 150 12.50 -7.60 18.83
N GLN A 151 11.88 -6.48 19.10
CA GLN A 151 12.57 -5.20 19.29
C GLN A 151 12.72 -4.89 20.79
N GLY A 152 12.58 -5.94 21.59
CA GLY A 152 12.90 -5.88 22.98
C GLY A 152 14.31 -5.34 23.12
N MET A 153 14.43 -4.32 23.92
CA MET A 153 15.70 -3.81 24.39
C MET A 153 16.61 -4.98 24.71
N GLU A 154 17.74 -5.05 24.06
CA GLU A 154 18.84 -5.70 24.71
C GLU A 154 18.99 -5.05 26.08
N PRO A 155 19.01 -5.82 27.14
CA PRO A 155 19.25 -5.23 28.45
C PRO A 155 20.56 -4.46 28.38
N ALA A 156 20.49 -3.18 28.71
CA ALA A 156 21.67 -2.38 28.86
C ALA A 156 22.59 -3.09 29.85
N ARG A 157 23.72 -3.50 29.37
CA ARG A 157 24.76 -4.04 30.20
C ARG A 157 25.60 -2.91 30.75
#